data_21c704a2fdc687e88c321c26f28d9fcf
#
_entry.id   21c704a2fdc687e88c321c26f28d9fcf
#
_cell.length_a   1.000
_cell.length_b   1.000
_cell.length_c   1.000
_cell.angle_alpha   90.00
_cell.angle_beta   90.00
_cell.angle_gamma   90.00
#
_symmetry.space_group_name_H-M   'P 1'
#
loop_
_entity.id
_entity.type
_entity.pdbx_description
1 polymer ?
#
loop_
_entity_poly.entity_id
_entity_poly.type
_entity_poly.pdbx_seq_one_letter_code
_entity_poly.pdbx_strand_id
1 'polypeptide(L)'
;GLALFIFKTITYPASREPHVAFENSAEQKPSEQLHEGDVWKQTFISQSDMIDGVGIFMATYQKVNQGELLASVQNVDTGEIVYQETLPLNQVADNKYMRCMFPDALYGVNGQEFEVSISILSADPDISLSVWTSSKNTYPDGFPKLNDSPLMGDTIFQVYSGNCSYLITMFWGFAVFFLICLCLIYYLLFVRKIKVETAFVIVAAILGIGYTFLMTPEVVPDEQAHICLL
;
A
#
# COMPACT_ATOMS: atom_id res chain seq x y z
N GLY A 1 -19.86 1.88 20.21
CA GLY A 1 -18.71 2.21 21.03
C GLY A 1 -17.53 1.27 20.84
N LEU A 2 -17.42 0.21 21.65
CA LEU A 2 -16.23 -0.64 21.73
C LEU A 2 -15.93 -1.39 20.41
N ALA A 3 -16.95 -1.93 19.76
CA ALA A 3 -16.80 -2.63 18.48
C ALA A 3 -16.31 -1.71 17.36
N LEU A 4 -16.76 -0.47 17.33
CA LEU A 4 -16.31 0.55 16.37
C LEU A 4 -14.88 1.01 16.67
N PHE A 5 -14.50 1.08 17.94
CA PHE A 5 -13.14 1.39 18.37
C PHE A 5 -12.16 0.27 18.02
N ILE A 6 -12.52 -0.98 18.31
CA ILE A 6 -11.74 -2.17 17.93
C ILE A 6 -11.61 -2.26 16.42
N PHE A 7 -12.70 -2.04 15.67
CA PHE A 7 -12.70 -2.02 14.21
C PHE A 7 -11.75 -0.93 13.67
N LYS A 8 -11.82 0.30 14.21
CA LYS A 8 -10.94 1.40 13.81
C LYS A 8 -9.46 1.15 14.15
N THR A 9 -9.19 0.50 15.29
CA THR A 9 -7.81 0.17 15.72
C THR A 9 -7.21 -0.99 14.92
N ILE A 10 -8.04 -1.94 14.46
CA ILE A 10 -7.60 -3.05 13.60
C ILE A 10 -7.45 -2.62 12.15
N THR A 11 -8.30 -1.70 11.67
CA THR A 11 -8.31 -1.24 10.28
C THR A 11 -7.27 -0.17 9.96
N TYR A 12 -6.75 0.54 10.98
CA TYR A 12 -5.71 1.57 10.81
C TYR A 12 -4.59 1.45 11.85
N PRO A 13 -3.70 0.47 11.76
CA PRO A 13 -2.46 0.55 12.52
C PRO A 13 -1.55 1.59 11.86
N ALA A 14 -1.31 2.69 12.57
CA ALA A 14 -0.44 3.79 12.15
C ALA A 14 1.04 3.41 11.90
N SER A 15 1.38 2.13 11.90
CA SER A 15 2.76 1.61 11.78
C SER A 15 2.96 0.54 10.70
N ARG A 16 1.97 0.23 9.87
CA ARG A 16 2.18 -0.74 8.78
C ARG A 16 2.70 -0.03 7.52
N GLU A 17 3.70 -0.63 6.88
CA GLU A 17 4.05 -0.31 5.50
C GLU A 17 2.78 -0.31 4.64
N PRO A 18 2.59 0.72 3.79
CA PRO A 18 1.41 0.80 2.94
C PRO A 18 1.35 -0.44 2.03
N HIS A 19 0.17 -1.01 1.87
CA HIS A 19 -0.04 -2.13 0.98
C HIS A 19 0.06 -1.67 -0.47
N VAL A 20 0.97 -2.29 -1.23
CA VAL A 20 1.12 -2.02 -2.65
C VAL A 20 0.01 -2.73 -3.40
N ALA A 21 -0.94 -1.98 -3.95
CA ALA A 21 -2.02 -2.51 -4.78
C ALA A 21 -1.57 -2.77 -6.22
N PHE A 22 -0.69 -1.91 -6.72
CA PHE A 22 -0.12 -2.00 -8.05
C PHE A 22 1.33 -1.49 -8.04
N GLU A 23 2.20 -2.14 -8.81
CA GLU A 23 3.59 -1.73 -9.02
C GLU A 23 3.99 -1.89 -10.50
N ASN A 24 4.50 -0.82 -11.08
CA ASN A 24 5.24 -0.89 -12.33
C ASN A 24 6.75 -0.87 -12.02
N SER A 25 7.43 -2.00 -12.15
CA SER A 25 8.84 -2.16 -11.79
C SER A 25 9.70 -2.81 -12.88
N ALA A 26 9.22 -2.87 -14.13
CA ALA A 26 9.91 -3.55 -15.23
C ALA A 26 11.08 -2.74 -15.81
N GLU A 27 12.13 -3.43 -16.25
CA GLU A 27 13.32 -2.90 -16.99
C GLU A 27 13.72 -1.46 -16.64
N GLN A 28 14.32 -1.28 -15.47
CA GLN A 28 14.58 0.03 -14.88
C GLN A 28 15.79 0.74 -15.49
N LYS A 29 15.62 2.01 -15.87
CA LYS A 29 16.69 2.96 -16.18
C LYS A 29 16.35 4.34 -15.60
N PRO A 30 17.33 5.12 -15.14
CA PRO A 30 17.06 6.50 -14.75
C PRO A 30 16.69 7.35 -15.96
N SER A 31 15.81 8.33 -15.76
CA SER A 31 15.53 9.40 -16.72
C SER A 31 16.75 10.33 -16.89
N GLU A 32 16.62 11.33 -17.74
CA GLU A 32 17.48 12.51 -17.67
C GLU A 32 17.34 13.18 -16.28
N GLN A 33 18.39 13.90 -15.87
CA GLN A 33 18.36 14.62 -14.59
C GLN A 33 17.33 15.74 -14.64
N LEU A 34 16.57 15.86 -13.55
CA LEU A 34 15.61 16.95 -13.37
C LEU A 34 16.32 18.18 -12.83
N HIS A 35 15.94 19.36 -13.30
CA HIS A 35 16.49 20.66 -12.93
C HIS A 35 15.39 21.55 -12.36
N GLU A 36 15.76 22.68 -11.80
CA GLU A 36 14.80 23.68 -11.35
C GLU A 36 13.87 24.11 -12.50
N GLY A 37 12.58 24.12 -12.21
CA GLY A 37 11.52 24.41 -13.18
C GLY A 37 11.00 23.19 -13.94
N ASP A 38 11.64 22.02 -13.88
CA ASP A 38 11.15 20.83 -14.51
C ASP A 38 9.91 20.27 -13.80
N VAL A 39 8.98 19.76 -14.61
CA VAL A 39 7.73 19.11 -14.15
C VAL A 39 7.65 17.73 -14.75
N TRP A 40 7.78 16.71 -13.90
CA TRP A 40 7.55 15.30 -14.26
C TRP A 40 6.11 14.93 -13.96
N LYS A 41 5.45 14.23 -14.89
CA LYS A 41 4.07 13.75 -14.72
C LYS A 41 3.96 12.29 -15.12
N GLN A 42 3.05 11.54 -14.48
CA GLN A 42 2.64 10.19 -14.88
C GLN A 42 1.16 10.04 -14.65
N THR A 43 0.42 9.64 -15.70
CA THR A 43 -0.99 9.26 -15.55
C THR A 43 -1.12 7.78 -15.23
N PHE A 44 -2.14 7.40 -14.47
CA PHE A 44 -2.48 6.00 -14.18
C PHE A 44 -3.97 5.84 -13.92
N ILE A 45 -4.49 4.64 -14.24
CA ILE A 45 -5.88 4.25 -13.92
C ILE A 45 -5.88 3.42 -12.64
N SER A 46 -6.69 3.81 -11.66
CA SER A 46 -6.85 3.03 -10.45
C SER A 46 -7.45 1.66 -10.74
N GLN A 47 -6.76 0.59 -10.38
CA GLN A 47 -7.24 -0.79 -10.45
C GLN A 47 -7.86 -1.27 -9.12
N SER A 48 -7.90 -0.38 -8.12
CA SER A 48 -8.46 -0.63 -6.79
C SER A 48 -9.63 0.29 -6.52
N ASP A 49 -10.64 -0.21 -5.80
CA ASP A 49 -11.76 0.62 -5.34
C ASP A 49 -11.35 1.64 -4.27
N MET A 50 -10.19 1.43 -3.64
CA MET A 50 -9.63 2.33 -2.64
C MET A 50 -8.15 2.58 -2.95
N ILE A 51 -7.72 3.85 -2.93
CA ILE A 51 -6.31 4.23 -2.93
C ILE A 51 -6.03 5.20 -1.79
N ASP A 52 -4.85 5.09 -1.18
CA ASP A 52 -4.39 5.94 -0.09
C ASP A 52 -3.04 6.61 -0.35
N GLY A 53 -2.45 6.38 -1.52
CA GLY A 53 -1.22 7.05 -1.91
C GLY A 53 -0.61 6.51 -3.20
N VAL A 54 0.45 7.20 -3.63
CA VAL A 54 1.26 6.86 -4.80
C VAL A 54 2.73 7.01 -4.44
N GLY A 55 3.58 6.13 -4.94
CA GLY A 55 5.03 6.22 -4.78
C GLY A 55 5.73 6.31 -6.13
N ILE A 56 6.66 7.24 -6.29
CA ILE A 56 7.52 7.38 -7.47
C ILE A 56 8.93 6.96 -7.11
N PHE A 57 9.53 6.07 -7.90
CA PHE A 57 10.87 5.57 -7.64
C PHE A 57 11.92 6.58 -8.13
N MET A 58 12.75 7.08 -7.18
CA MET A 58 13.67 8.19 -7.40
C MET A 58 15.13 7.74 -7.35
N ALA A 59 15.99 8.40 -8.11
CA ALA A 59 17.43 8.27 -8.04
C ALA A 59 18.07 9.61 -7.68
N THR A 60 18.91 9.62 -6.66
CA THR A 60 19.71 10.80 -6.25
C THR A 60 21.21 10.56 -6.43
N TYR A 61 21.60 9.38 -6.92
CA TYR A 61 23.00 8.97 -7.11
C TYR A 61 23.83 9.10 -5.83
N GLN A 62 23.21 8.78 -4.69
CA GLN A 62 23.76 8.90 -3.33
C GLN A 62 24.13 10.34 -2.94
N LYS A 63 23.65 11.34 -3.68
CA LYS A 63 23.85 12.75 -3.37
C LYS A 63 22.68 13.26 -2.52
N VAL A 64 22.99 14.09 -1.53
CA VAL A 64 22.01 14.86 -0.79
C VAL A 64 21.78 16.17 -1.54
N ASN A 65 20.67 16.25 -2.25
CA ASN A 65 20.29 17.45 -3.00
C ASN A 65 19.70 18.51 -2.06
N GLN A 66 19.85 19.78 -2.42
CA GLN A 66 19.26 20.91 -1.72
C GLN A 66 18.21 21.57 -2.61
N GLY A 67 17.18 22.14 -1.97
CA GLY A 67 16.05 22.76 -2.65
C GLY A 67 14.74 22.12 -2.27
N GLU A 68 13.71 22.38 -3.05
CA GLU A 68 12.32 21.96 -2.78
C GLU A 68 11.66 21.40 -4.05
N LEU A 69 10.85 20.37 -3.88
CA LEU A 69 9.94 19.88 -4.90
C LEU A 69 8.50 19.94 -4.40
N LEU A 70 7.58 20.13 -5.32
CA LEU A 70 6.14 20.01 -5.11
C LEU A 70 5.69 18.66 -5.70
N ALA A 71 5.20 17.78 -4.85
CA ALA A 71 4.51 16.56 -5.26
C ALA A 71 3.01 16.78 -5.21
N SER A 72 2.30 16.41 -6.26
CA SER A 72 0.83 16.46 -6.27
C SER A 72 0.22 15.26 -6.99
N VAL A 73 -1.00 14.91 -6.60
CA VAL A 73 -1.83 13.91 -7.28
C VAL A 73 -3.19 14.53 -7.55
N GLN A 74 -3.63 14.42 -8.79
CA GLN A 74 -4.89 14.99 -9.26
C GLN A 74 -5.73 13.91 -9.93
N ASN A 75 -7.03 13.93 -9.69
CA ASN A 75 -7.99 13.19 -10.51
C ASN A 75 -8.15 13.90 -11.84
N VAL A 76 -7.89 13.20 -12.94
CA VAL A 76 -7.88 13.80 -14.29
C VAL A 76 -9.29 14.20 -14.75
N ASP A 77 -10.30 13.38 -14.39
CA ASP A 77 -11.68 13.59 -14.83
C ASP A 77 -12.34 14.79 -14.13
N THR A 78 -12.08 14.96 -12.83
CA THR A 78 -12.70 16.03 -12.03
C THR A 78 -11.83 17.27 -11.91
N GLY A 79 -10.53 17.15 -12.14
CA GLY A 79 -9.55 18.20 -11.88
C GLY A 79 -9.27 18.42 -10.39
N GLU A 80 -9.78 17.57 -9.50
CA GLU A 80 -9.56 17.67 -8.05
C GLU A 80 -8.14 17.26 -7.67
N ILE A 81 -7.46 18.10 -6.90
CA ILE A 81 -6.17 17.78 -6.31
C ILE A 81 -6.42 17.01 -5.01
N VAL A 82 -6.09 15.71 -5.02
CA VAL A 82 -6.31 14.80 -3.88
C VAL A 82 -5.12 14.76 -2.92
N TYR A 83 -3.95 15.16 -3.39
CA TYR A 83 -2.74 15.30 -2.59
C TYR A 83 -1.87 16.41 -3.15
N GLN A 84 -1.29 17.21 -2.25
CA GLN A 84 -0.28 18.20 -2.60
C GLN A 84 0.60 18.49 -1.39
N GLU A 85 1.91 18.36 -1.56
CA GLU A 85 2.89 18.64 -0.50
C GLU A 85 4.19 19.15 -1.10
N THR A 86 4.78 20.16 -0.43
CA THR A 86 6.14 20.61 -0.74
C THR A 86 7.14 19.86 0.15
N LEU A 87 8.06 19.17 -0.49
CA LEU A 87 9.06 18.34 0.19
C LEU A 87 10.47 18.90 -0.07
N PRO A 88 11.32 18.97 0.96
CA PRO A 88 12.72 19.32 0.76
C PRO A 88 13.45 18.18 0.04
N LEU A 89 14.28 18.53 -0.96
CA LEU A 89 15.01 17.56 -1.80
C LEU A 89 15.95 16.65 -0.99
N ASN A 90 16.44 17.10 0.16
CA ASN A 90 17.30 16.30 1.04
C ASN A 90 16.57 15.12 1.74
N GLN A 91 15.24 15.07 1.66
CA GLN A 91 14.45 13.94 2.15
C GLN A 91 14.19 12.88 1.08
N VAL A 92 14.49 13.18 -0.19
CA VAL A 92 14.39 12.19 -1.27
C VAL A 92 15.57 11.23 -1.17
N ALA A 93 15.27 9.96 -0.87
CA ALA A 93 16.28 8.94 -0.70
C ALA A 93 16.62 8.26 -2.03
N ASP A 94 17.92 7.91 -2.20
CA ASP A 94 18.40 7.24 -3.40
C ASP A 94 17.84 5.82 -3.53
N ASN A 95 17.37 5.50 -4.74
CA ASN A 95 16.79 4.19 -5.08
C ASN A 95 15.67 3.77 -4.09
N LYS A 96 14.80 4.73 -3.79
CA LYS A 96 13.63 4.54 -2.94
C LYS A 96 12.38 5.16 -3.58
N TYR A 97 11.22 4.63 -3.19
CA TYR A 97 9.96 5.26 -3.52
C TYR A 97 9.76 6.53 -2.66
N MET A 98 9.65 7.67 -3.33
CA MET A 98 9.10 8.88 -2.73
C MET A 98 7.60 8.68 -2.60
N ARG A 99 7.10 8.60 -1.37
CA ARG A 99 5.71 8.25 -1.06
C ARG A 99 4.87 9.50 -0.87
N CYS A 100 3.84 9.63 -1.68
CA CYS A 100 2.79 10.65 -1.58
C CYS A 100 1.57 10.00 -0.94
N MET A 101 1.50 10.00 0.39
CA MET A 101 0.39 9.39 1.13
C MET A 101 -0.73 10.39 1.31
N PHE A 102 -1.95 10.05 0.90
CA PHE A 102 -3.09 10.94 0.99
C PHE A 102 -3.53 11.14 2.44
N PRO A 103 -3.99 12.35 2.81
CA PRO A 103 -4.49 12.61 4.16
C PRO A 103 -5.71 11.73 4.50
N ASP A 104 -6.56 11.49 3.50
CA ASP A 104 -7.71 10.58 3.58
C ASP A 104 -7.70 9.62 2.40
N ALA A 105 -8.02 8.35 2.65
CA ALA A 105 -8.13 7.37 1.58
C ALA A 105 -9.31 7.69 0.66
N LEU A 106 -9.10 7.55 -0.64
CA LEU A 106 -10.15 7.71 -1.65
C LEU A 106 -10.87 6.38 -1.86
N TYR A 107 -12.19 6.43 -1.94
CA TYR A 107 -13.05 5.26 -2.15
C TYR A 107 -13.88 5.41 -3.43
N GLY A 108 -14.28 4.27 -4.02
CA GLY A 108 -15.08 4.27 -5.26
C GLY A 108 -14.30 4.73 -6.48
N VAL A 109 -12.98 4.55 -6.49
CA VAL A 109 -12.09 5.11 -7.52
C VAL A 109 -11.60 4.10 -8.55
N ASN A 110 -12.12 2.87 -8.54
CA ASN A 110 -11.76 1.86 -9.53
C ASN A 110 -12.13 2.34 -10.94
N GLY A 111 -11.16 2.31 -11.85
CA GLY A 111 -11.32 2.77 -13.23
C GLY A 111 -11.18 4.28 -13.44
N GLN A 112 -10.97 5.08 -12.39
CA GLN A 112 -10.72 6.51 -12.52
C GLN A 112 -9.25 6.79 -12.87
N GLU A 113 -9.02 7.84 -13.66
CA GLU A 113 -7.69 8.28 -14.07
C GLU A 113 -7.14 9.33 -13.11
N PHE A 114 -5.88 9.16 -12.71
CA PHE A 114 -5.12 10.08 -11.88
C PHE A 114 -3.82 10.48 -12.57
N GLU A 115 -3.35 11.70 -12.30
CA GLU A 115 -2.03 12.19 -12.69
C GLU A 115 -1.24 12.50 -11.41
N VAL A 116 -0.09 11.85 -11.25
CA VAL A 116 0.91 12.26 -10.26
C VAL A 116 1.92 13.18 -10.91
N SER A 117 2.24 14.29 -10.26
CA SER A 117 3.25 15.23 -10.75
C SER A 117 4.29 15.57 -9.68
N ILE A 118 5.52 15.80 -10.15
CA ILE A 118 6.68 16.26 -9.37
C ILE A 118 7.22 17.50 -10.06
N SER A 119 7.14 18.65 -9.41
CA SER A 119 7.66 19.92 -9.90
C SER A 119 8.85 20.34 -9.05
N ILE A 120 10.01 20.60 -9.67
CA ILE A 120 11.20 21.07 -8.98
C ILE A 120 11.08 22.59 -8.81
N LEU A 121 10.76 23.04 -7.57
CA LEU A 121 10.52 24.45 -7.27
C LEU A 121 11.83 25.25 -7.15
N SER A 122 12.84 24.63 -6.55
CA SER A 122 14.18 25.19 -6.41
C SER A 122 15.20 24.07 -6.30
N ALA A 123 16.38 24.26 -6.84
CA ALA A 123 17.46 23.29 -6.75
C ALA A 123 18.83 23.93 -6.92
N ASP A 124 19.85 23.33 -6.33
CA ASP A 124 21.23 23.70 -6.60
C ASP A 124 21.59 23.40 -8.07
N PRO A 125 22.48 24.21 -8.71
CA PRO A 125 22.86 24.02 -10.12
C PRO A 125 23.44 22.65 -10.44
N ASP A 126 24.00 21.96 -9.46
CA ASP A 126 24.61 20.64 -9.58
C ASP A 126 23.70 19.50 -9.06
N ILE A 127 22.38 19.73 -9.02
CA ILE A 127 21.40 18.72 -8.62
C ILE A 127 21.63 17.40 -9.34
N SER A 128 21.49 16.29 -8.62
CA SER A 128 21.52 14.94 -9.17
C SER A 128 20.24 14.22 -8.75
N LEU A 129 19.20 14.40 -9.55
CA LEU A 129 17.87 13.85 -9.30
C LEU A 129 17.29 13.32 -10.61
N SER A 130 16.84 12.09 -10.61
CA SER A 130 16.16 11.47 -11.75
C SER A 130 14.98 10.63 -11.27
N VAL A 131 14.02 10.41 -12.15
CA VAL A 131 12.94 9.45 -11.96
C VAL A 131 13.37 8.14 -12.64
N TRP A 132 13.14 7.01 -11.97
CA TRP A 132 13.33 5.72 -12.61
C TRP A 132 12.21 5.45 -13.61
N THR A 133 12.58 4.99 -14.80
CA THR A 133 11.65 4.70 -15.90
C THR A 133 11.90 3.31 -16.47
N SER A 134 10.92 2.75 -17.16
CA SER A 134 11.10 1.59 -18.03
C SER A 134 11.53 2.01 -19.43
N SER A 135 12.22 1.13 -20.15
CA SER A 135 12.63 1.38 -21.55
C SER A 135 11.50 1.09 -22.56
N LYS A 136 10.47 0.39 -22.14
CA LYS A 136 9.31 0.00 -22.95
C LYS A 136 8.04 0.47 -22.27
N ASN A 137 6.96 0.63 -23.04
CA ASN A 137 5.64 0.81 -22.49
C ASN A 137 5.23 -0.50 -21.80
N THR A 138 5.31 -0.54 -20.48
CA THR A 138 4.94 -1.66 -19.59
C THR A 138 3.63 -1.42 -18.88
N TYR A 139 3.14 -0.18 -18.93
CA TYR A 139 1.87 0.26 -18.37
C TYR A 139 1.03 1.00 -19.44
N PRO A 140 0.20 0.27 -20.20
CA PRO A 140 -0.51 0.83 -21.36
C PRO A 140 -1.59 1.85 -21.01
N ASP A 141 -2.04 1.89 -19.75
CA ASP A 141 -3.14 2.75 -19.28
C ASP A 141 -2.66 4.13 -18.80
N GLY A 142 -1.43 4.52 -19.15
CA GLY A 142 -0.87 5.81 -18.78
C GLY A 142 0.44 6.07 -19.49
N PHE A 143 0.97 7.30 -19.36
CA PHE A 143 2.25 7.66 -19.95
C PHE A 143 2.92 8.79 -19.17
N PRO A 144 4.28 8.82 -19.15
CA PRO A 144 5.05 9.89 -18.54
C PRO A 144 5.18 11.10 -19.45
N LYS A 145 5.28 12.27 -18.83
CA LYS A 145 5.61 13.53 -19.49
C LYS A 145 6.69 14.26 -18.71
N LEU A 146 7.57 14.94 -19.43
CA LEU A 146 8.48 15.95 -18.88
C LEU A 146 8.16 17.29 -19.54
N ASN A 147 7.81 18.30 -18.72
CA ASN A 147 7.43 19.62 -19.20
C ASN A 147 6.34 19.55 -20.30
N ASP A 148 5.31 18.73 -20.04
CA ASP A 148 4.19 18.40 -20.93
C ASP A 148 4.58 17.70 -22.25
N SER A 149 5.85 17.40 -22.46
CA SER A 149 6.33 16.59 -23.59
C SER A 149 6.23 15.11 -23.24
N PRO A 150 5.53 14.30 -24.04
CA PRO A 150 5.40 12.86 -23.75
C PRO A 150 6.77 12.16 -23.89
N LEU A 151 7.03 11.23 -22.99
CA LEU A 151 8.23 10.41 -22.98
C LEU A 151 7.92 8.98 -23.42
N MET A 152 8.98 8.27 -23.87
CA MET A 152 8.87 6.85 -24.17
C MET A 152 9.10 6.02 -22.91
N GLY A 153 8.35 4.90 -22.79
CA GLY A 153 8.38 4.04 -21.61
C GLY A 153 7.43 4.54 -20.52
N ASP A 154 7.63 4.11 -19.30
CA ASP A 154 6.78 4.45 -18.16
C ASP A 154 7.60 4.81 -16.94
N THR A 155 7.05 5.61 -16.06
CA THR A 155 7.61 5.82 -14.72
C THR A 155 7.56 4.51 -13.92
N ILE A 156 8.59 4.26 -13.11
CA ILE A 156 8.53 3.23 -12.08
C ILE A 156 7.79 3.81 -10.89
N PHE A 157 6.58 3.28 -10.63
CA PHE A 157 5.69 3.80 -9.60
C PHE A 157 4.91 2.68 -8.90
N GLN A 158 4.42 3.00 -7.73
CA GLN A 158 3.52 2.16 -6.93
C GLN A 158 2.24 2.92 -6.61
N VAL A 159 1.11 2.22 -6.60
CA VAL A 159 -0.16 2.71 -6.06
C VAL A 159 -0.43 1.98 -4.76
N TYR A 160 -0.67 2.72 -3.70
CA TYR A 160 -0.94 2.17 -2.38
C TYR A 160 -2.46 2.09 -2.14
N SER A 161 -2.86 0.98 -1.52
CA SER A 161 -4.24 0.76 -1.11
C SER A 161 -4.25 0.07 0.24
N GLY A 162 -4.88 0.68 1.22
CA GLY A 162 -5.17 0.03 2.50
C GLY A 162 -6.20 -1.07 2.30
N ASN A 163 -5.82 -2.21 1.75
CA ASN A 163 -6.75 -3.30 1.50
C ASN A 163 -7.22 -3.95 2.80
N CYS A 164 -8.28 -3.37 3.41
CA CYS A 164 -8.97 -3.95 4.56
C CYS A 164 -9.84 -5.17 4.20
N SER A 165 -10.02 -5.48 2.91
CA SER A 165 -10.91 -6.56 2.46
C SER A 165 -10.55 -7.91 3.08
N TYR A 166 -9.25 -8.24 3.12
CA TYR A 166 -8.77 -9.46 3.75
C TYR A 166 -9.07 -9.51 5.26
N LEU A 167 -8.81 -8.42 5.98
CA LEU A 167 -9.07 -8.33 7.43
C LEU A 167 -10.57 -8.39 7.74
N ILE A 168 -11.40 -7.75 6.93
CA ILE A 168 -12.87 -7.80 7.05
C ILE A 168 -13.36 -9.23 6.81
N THR A 169 -12.88 -9.89 5.77
CA THR A 169 -13.23 -11.28 5.46
C THR A 169 -12.79 -12.22 6.56
N MET A 170 -11.57 -12.06 7.09
CA MET A 170 -11.10 -12.82 8.25
C MET A 170 -11.94 -12.57 9.50
N PHE A 171 -12.27 -11.30 9.79
CA PHE A 171 -13.11 -10.96 10.94
C PHE A 171 -14.47 -11.66 10.88
N TRP A 172 -15.16 -11.61 9.75
CA TRP A 172 -16.42 -12.30 9.56
C TRP A 172 -16.27 -13.81 9.59
N GLY A 173 -15.19 -14.35 9.03
CA GLY A 173 -14.85 -15.78 9.14
C GLY A 173 -14.70 -16.22 10.60
N PHE A 174 -13.97 -15.47 11.42
CA PHE A 174 -13.84 -15.72 12.85
C PHE A 174 -15.17 -15.58 13.61
N ALA A 175 -15.97 -14.57 13.28
CA ALA A 175 -17.26 -14.37 13.94
C ALA A 175 -18.22 -15.54 13.68
N VAL A 176 -18.31 -16.02 12.45
CA VAL A 176 -19.10 -17.19 12.06
C VAL A 176 -18.57 -18.45 12.73
N PHE A 177 -17.26 -18.68 12.71
CA PHE A 177 -16.63 -19.83 13.35
C PHE A 177 -16.90 -19.85 14.87
N PHE A 178 -16.78 -18.71 15.54
CA PHE A 178 -17.07 -18.57 16.95
C PHE A 178 -18.56 -18.87 17.26
N LEU A 179 -19.47 -18.39 16.41
CA LEU A 179 -20.91 -18.68 16.54
C LEU A 179 -21.19 -20.18 16.42
N ILE A 180 -20.53 -20.86 15.48
CA ILE A 180 -20.65 -22.33 15.30
C ILE A 180 -20.16 -23.04 16.58
N CYS A 181 -19.04 -22.61 17.16
CA CYS A 181 -18.52 -23.17 18.41
C CYS A 181 -19.51 -22.98 19.56
N LEU A 182 -20.14 -21.81 19.70
CA LEU A 182 -21.18 -21.57 20.73
C LEU A 182 -22.40 -22.46 20.53
N CYS A 183 -22.88 -22.61 19.30
CA CYS A 183 -23.98 -23.51 18.98
C CYS A 183 -23.63 -24.98 19.29
N LEU A 184 -22.39 -25.39 19.01
CA LEU A 184 -21.90 -26.72 19.34
C LEU A 184 -21.84 -26.96 20.84
N ILE A 185 -21.34 -26.01 21.64
CA ILE A 185 -21.34 -26.07 23.11
C ILE A 185 -22.77 -26.21 23.63
N TYR A 186 -23.67 -25.36 23.15
CA TYR A 186 -25.08 -25.44 23.53
C TYR A 186 -25.66 -26.82 23.22
N TYR A 187 -25.46 -27.34 22.00
CA TYR A 187 -25.95 -28.66 21.59
C TYR A 187 -25.37 -29.78 22.46
N LEU A 188 -24.06 -29.78 22.72
CA LEU A 188 -23.40 -30.82 23.53
C LEU A 188 -23.91 -30.83 24.99
N LEU A 189 -24.07 -29.66 25.60
CA LEU A 189 -24.44 -29.52 27.00
C LEU A 189 -25.95 -29.72 27.22
N PHE A 190 -26.80 -29.10 26.42
CA PHE A 190 -28.25 -29.04 26.68
C PHE A 190 -29.04 -30.09 25.93
N VAL A 191 -28.63 -30.49 24.73
CA VAL A 191 -29.32 -31.49 23.92
C VAL A 191 -28.75 -32.89 24.19
N ARG A 192 -27.43 -33.05 24.09
CA ARG A 192 -26.78 -34.34 24.32
C ARG A 192 -26.46 -34.64 25.78
N LYS A 193 -26.52 -33.64 26.66
CA LYS A 193 -26.26 -33.76 28.12
C LYS A 193 -24.90 -34.41 28.42
N ILE A 194 -23.89 -34.10 27.64
CA ILE A 194 -22.50 -34.59 27.80
C ILE A 194 -21.91 -33.85 29.01
N LYS A 195 -20.98 -34.50 29.72
CA LYS A 195 -20.25 -33.89 30.83
C LYS A 195 -19.47 -32.66 30.32
N VAL A 196 -19.45 -31.59 31.12
CA VAL A 196 -18.81 -30.31 30.79
C VAL A 196 -17.37 -30.50 30.40
N GLU A 197 -16.64 -31.40 31.09
CA GLU A 197 -15.23 -31.69 30.82
C GLU A 197 -15.03 -32.27 29.41
N THR A 198 -15.92 -33.17 28.98
CA THR A 198 -15.85 -33.78 27.65
C THR A 198 -16.23 -32.75 26.56
N ALA A 199 -17.22 -31.91 26.79
CA ALA A 199 -17.61 -30.83 25.88
C ALA A 199 -16.45 -29.84 25.71
N PHE A 200 -15.76 -29.48 26.81
CA PHE A 200 -14.59 -28.62 26.80
C PHE A 200 -13.43 -29.18 25.92
N VAL A 201 -13.09 -30.47 26.12
CA VAL A 201 -12.03 -31.12 25.34
C VAL A 201 -12.36 -31.12 23.85
N ILE A 202 -13.61 -31.41 23.46
CA ILE A 202 -14.02 -31.39 22.04
C ILE A 202 -13.86 -29.98 21.44
N VAL A 203 -14.35 -28.97 22.14
CA VAL A 203 -14.28 -27.58 21.64
C VAL A 203 -12.83 -27.07 21.62
N ALA A 204 -12.04 -27.37 22.64
CA ALA A 204 -10.63 -27.00 22.69
C ALA A 204 -9.81 -27.66 21.55
N ALA A 205 -10.11 -28.92 21.22
CA ALA A 205 -9.47 -29.60 20.09
C ALA A 205 -9.85 -28.94 18.75
N ILE A 206 -11.13 -28.58 18.54
CA ILE A 206 -11.58 -27.89 17.32
C ILE A 206 -10.93 -26.50 17.21
N LEU A 207 -10.89 -25.75 18.31
CA LEU A 207 -10.25 -24.43 18.34
C LEU A 207 -8.74 -24.53 18.10
N GLY A 208 -8.06 -25.53 18.70
CA GLY A 208 -6.62 -25.75 18.49
C GLY A 208 -6.27 -26.10 17.06
N ILE A 209 -7.05 -27.01 16.44
CA ILE A 209 -6.89 -27.36 15.02
C ILE A 209 -7.18 -26.13 14.15
N GLY A 210 -8.27 -25.41 14.42
CA GLY A 210 -8.60 -24.18 13.68
C GLY A 210 -7.49 -23.13 13.77
N TYR A 211 -6.90 -22.96 14.95
CA TYR A 211 -5.78 -22.04 15.16
C TYR A 211 -4.54 -22.42 14.33
N THR A 212 -4.17 -23.69 14.25
CA THR A 212 -3.03 -24.15 13.43
C THR A 212 -3.21 -23.93 11.95
N PHE A 213 -4.44 -23.98 11.43
CA PHE A 213 -4.72 -23.67 10.01
C PHE A 213 -4.83 -22.18 9.71
N LEU A 214 -5.13 -21.35 10.72
CA LEU A 214 -5.29 -19.90 10.56
C LEU A 214 -3.98 -19.12 10.78
N MET A 215 -3.03 -19.68 11.51
CA MET A 215 -1.68 -19.14 11.61
C MET A 215 -0.90 -19.52 10.36
N THR A 216 -0.74 -18.55 9.46
CA THR A 216 0.21 -18.70 8.36
C THR A 216 1.62 -18.75 8.92
N PRO A 217 2.53 -19.58 8.37
CA PRO A 217 3.97 -19.48 8.63
C PRO A 217 4.40 -18.01 8.38
N GLU A 218 5.32 -17.48 9.18
CA GLU A 218 5.84 -16.11 9.11
C GLU A 218 5.09 -15.03 9.91
N VAL A 219 3.99 -15.34 10.60
CA VAL A 219 3.29 -14.35 11.45
C VAL A 219 3.91 -14.24 12.86
N VAL A 220 4.74 -15.22 13.25
CA VAL A 220 5.45 -15.18 14.54
C VAL A 220 6.77 -14.43 14.36
N PRO A 221 7.04 -13.35 15.14
CA PRO A 221 8.24 -12.52 14.98
C PRO A 221 9.58 -13.25 14.99
N ASP A 222 9.65 -14.43 15.59
CA ASP A 222 10.88 -15.23 15.73
C ASP A 222 11.09 -16.26 14.61
N GLU A 223 10.10 -16.55 13.76
CA GLU A 223 10.26 -17.58 12.71
C GLU A 223 11.25 -17.15 11.62
N GLN A 224 11.30 -15.87 11.27
CA GLN A 224 12.27 -15.35 10.28
C GLN A 224 13.73 -15.50 10.77
N ALA A 225 13.97 -15.45 12.08
CA ALA A 225 15.30 -15.63 12.64
C ALA A 225 15.79 -17.09 12.57
N HIS A 226 14.89 -18.07 12.54
CA HIS A 226 15.23 -19.49 12.47
C HIS A 226 15.41 -20.01 11.04
N ILE A 227 14.72 -19.42 10.05
CA ILE A 227 14.85 -19.80 8.64
C ILE A 227 16.17 -19.33 8.03
N CYS A 228 16.75 -18.24 8.53
CA CYS A 228 18.06 -17.73 8.07
C CYS A 228 19.26 -18.48 8.64
N LEU A 229 19.07 -19.51 9.50
CA LEU A 229 20.13 -20.29 10.15
C LEU A 229 20.26 -21.73 9.61
N LEU A 230 19.48 -22.10 8.62
CA LEU A 230 19.53 -23.38 7.89
C LEU A 230 19.98 -23.15 6.44
#